data_a15b2c8a4f7f8db9ecaa7cc5b5852755
#
_entry.id   a15b2c8a4f7f8db9ecaa7cc5b5852755
#
_cell.length_a   1.000
_cell.length_b   1.000
_cell.length_c   1.000
_cell.angle_alpha   90.00
_cell.angle_beta   90.00
_cell.angle_gamma   90.00
#
_symmetry.space_group_name_H-M   'P 1'
#
loop_
_entity.id
_entity.type
_entity.pdbx_description
1 polymer ?
#
loop_
_entity_poly.entity_id
_entity_poly.type
_entity_poly.pdbx_seq_one_letter_code
_entity_poly.pdbx_strand_id
1 'polypeptide(L)'
;MFDHIREDIETFRAHDPAATSTISILLNSPGMRAIWAYRRQHWWWTHGHTLVARTLSTWSRHRFGVEIHPGATIGRRFVIDHGMGIVVGETTIIGDDCQLYQGVTLGGTGKQGGKRHPTLGNGVVVG
;
A
#
# COMPACT_ATOMS: atom_id res chain seq x y z
N MET A 1 -8.18 12.36 5.75
CA MET A 1 -7.44 11.23 6.37
C MET A 1 -8.36 10.25 7.08
N PHE A 2 -9.23 10.71 7.98
CA PHE A 2 -10.15 9.82 8.71
C PHE A 2 -11.17 9.13 7.78
N ASP A 3 -11.61 9.82 6.72
CA ASP A 3 -12.53 9.24 5.74
C ASP A 3 -11.91 8.06 5.02
N HIS A 4 -10.61 8.14 4.68
CA HIS A 4 -9.89 7.03 4.06
C HIS A 4 -9.77 5.85 5.01
N ILE A 5 -9.49 6.09 6.28
CA ILE A 5 -9.36 5.01 7.27
C ILE A 5 -10.69 4.27 7.43
N ARG A 6 -11.79 4.99 7.55
CA ARG A 6 -13.13 4.37 7.64
C ARG A 6 -13.44 3.54 6.41
N GLU A 7 -13.22 4.12 5.23
CA GLU A 7 -13.45 3.45 3.97
C GLU A 7 -12.60 2.19 3.84
N ASP A 8 -11.32 2.28 4.21
CA ASP A 8 -10.40 1.15 4.17
C ASP A 8 -10.84 0.03 5.11
N ILE A 9 -11.28 0.36 6.32
CA ILE A 9 -11.77 -0.64 7.27
C ILE A 9 -13.01 -1.34 6.73
N GLU A 10 -13.94 -0.60 6.17
CA GLU A 10 -15.16 -1.18 5.58
C GLU A 10 -14.83 -2.09 4.41
N THR A 11 -13.91 -1.67 3.55
CA THR A 11 -13.46 -2.45 2.40
C THR A 11 -12.77 -3.74 2.84
N PHE A 12 -11.86 -3.64 3.80
CA PHE A 12 -11.16 -4.81 4.33
C PHE A 12 -12.15 -5.80 4.96
N ARG A 13 -13.09 -5.30 5.74
CA ARG A 13 -14.11 -6.15 6.38
C ARG A 13 -14.95 -6.89 5.34
N ALA A 14 -15.26 -6.27 4.22
CA ALA A 14 -16.01 -6.90 3.13
C ALA A 14 -15.22 -8.02 2.45
N HIS A 15 -13.87 -7.93 2.42
CA HIS A 15 -13.01 -8.91 1.79
C HIS A 15 -12.57 -10.05 2.70
N ASP A 16 -12.64 -9.87 4.01
CA ASP A 16 -12.16 -10.86 4.98
C ASP A 16 -13.30 -11.25 5.94
N PRO A 17 -13.89 -12.46 5.74
CA PRO A 17 -14.97 -12.93 6.62
C PRO A 17 -14.52 -13.12 8.08
N ALA A 18 -13.22 -13.26 8.34
CA ALA A 18 -12.68 -13.39 9.69
C ALA A 18 -12.52 -12.03 10.40
N ALA A 19 -12.66 -10.93 9.69
CA ALA A 19 -12.53 -9.59 10.24
C ALA A 19 -13.82 -9.20 10.98
N THR A 20 -13.90 -9.52 12.27
CA THR A 20 -15.11 -9.37 13.05
C THR A 20 -15.21 -8.08 13.84
N SER A 21 -14.09 -7.40 14.12
CA SER A 21 -14.10 -6.16 14.87
C SER A 21 -13.13 -5.14 14.31
N THR A 22 -13.49 -3.87 14.41
CA THR A 22 -12.66 -2.74 14.01
C THR A 22 -11.34 -2.72 14.78
N ILE A 23 -11.38 -2.98 16.09
CA ILE A 23 -10.19 -3.01 16.94
C ILE A 23 -9.23 -4.11 16.48
N SER A 24 -9.74 -5.29 16.18
CA SER A 24 -8.92 -6.39 15.68
C SER A 24 -8.26 -6.04 14.34
N ILE A 25 -8.99 -5.41 13.43
CA ILE A 25 -8.44 -4.95 12.14
C ILE A 25 -7.31 -3.95 12.38
N LEU A 26 -7.51 -2.98 13.26
CA LEU A 26 -6.50 -1.98 13.56
C LEU A 26 -5.21 -2.58 14.16
N LEU A 27 -5.35 -3.61 14.98
CA LEU A 27 -4.21 -4.20 15.69
C LEU A 27 -3.53 -5.32 14.91
N ASN A 28 -4.32 -6.10 14.14
CA ASN A 28 -3.85 -7.38 13.62
C ASN A 28 -3.81 -7.45 12.08
N SER A 29 -3.97 -6.32 11.40
CA SER A 29 -3.91 -6.27 9.93
C SER A 29 -2.71 -5.44 9.48
N PRO A 30 -1.51 -6.05 9.40
CA PRO A 30 -0.30 -5.31 9.03
C PRO A 30 -0.40 -4.66 7.64
N GLY A 31 -1.10 -5.31 6.70
CA GLY A 31 -1.31 -4.77 5.37
C GLY A 31 -2.07 -3.44 5.39
N MET A 32 -3.11 -3.34 6.20
CA MET A 32 -3.87 -2.09 6.34
C MET A 32 -3.01 -1.00 6.98
N ARG A 33 -2.24 -1.35 7.99
CA ARG A 33 -1.34 -0.39 8.66
C ARG A 33 -0.25 0.09 7.72
N ALA A 34 0.24 -0.79 6.85
CA ALA A 34 1.21 -0.42 5.81
C ALA A 34 0.61 0.58 4.81
N ILE A 35 -0.64 0.39 4.41
CA ILE A 35 -1.34 1.31 3.51
C ILE A 35 -1.47 2.69 4.15
N TRP A 36 -1.90 2.76 5.41
CA TRP A 36 -2.06 4.04 6.11
C TRP A 36 -0.72 4.74 6.30
N ALA A 37 0.34 4.00 6.60
CA ALA A 37 1.68 4.55 6.69
C ALA A 37 2.12 5.10 5.32
N TYR A 38 1.86 4.34 4.22
CA TYR A 38 2.14 4.80 2.87
C TYR A 38 1.43 6.12 2.56
N ARG A 39 0.15 6.28 2.94
CA ARG A 39 -0.60 7.51 2.68
C ARG A 39 0.11 8.74 3.25
N ARG A 40 0.63 8.63 4.48
CA ARG A 40 1.40 9.71 5.12
C ARG A 40 2.73 9.94 4.44
N GLN A 41 3.44 8.86 4.08
CA GLN A 41 4.73 8.93 3.38
C GLN A 41 4.57 9.56 2.00
N HIS A 42 3.50 9.21 1.31
CA HIS A 42 3.18 9.79 0.02
C HIS A 42 2.95 11.30 0.11
N TRP A 43 2.30 11.76 1.18
CA TRP A 43 2.13 13.18 1.43
C TRP A 43 3.50 13.89 1.53
N TRP A 44 4.44 13.34 2.32
CA TRP A 44 5.79 13.90 2.41
C TRP A 44 6.49 13.91 1.06
N TRP A 45 6.35 12.83 0.31
CA TRP A 45 6.95 12.70 -1.01
C TRP A 45 6.45 13.78 -1.97
N THR A 46 5.15 13.97 -2.06
CA THR A 46 4.54 14.93 -3.00
C THR A 46 4.75 16.38 -2.59
N HIS A 47 5.12 16.63 -1.33
CA HIS A 47 5.43 17.96 -0.82
C HIS A 47 6.93 18.27 -0.78
N GLY A 48 7.74 17.48 -1.48
CA GLY A 48 9.17 17.73 -1.66
C GLY A 48 10.07 17.20 -0.56
N HIS A 49 9.54 16.52 0.45
CA HIS A 49 10.32 15.97 1.56
C HIS A 49 10.67 14.50 1.30
N THR A 50 11.44 14.25 0.24
CA THR A 50 11.69 12.89 -0.24
C THR A 50 12.54 12.06 0.72
N LEU A 51 13.50 12.67 1.41
CA LEU A 51 14.32 11.96 2.39
C LEU A 51 13.46 11.48 3.58
N VAL A 52 12.60 12.34 4.10
CA VAL A 52 11.68 11.98 5.19
C VAL A 52 10.76 10.84 4.74
N ALA A 53 10.17 10.98 3.55
CA ALA A 53 9.26 9.98 2.99
C ALA A 53 9.95 8.61 2.87
N ARG A 54 11.14 8.57 2.31
CA ARG A 54 11.88 7.31 2.11
C ARG A 54 12.33 6.69 3.44
N THR A 55 12.74 7.51 4.39
CA THR A 55 13.16 7.02 5.72
C THR A 55 11.97 6.39 6.45
N LEU A 56 10.81 7.04 6.41
CA LEU A 56 9.58 6.48 7.00
C LEU A 56 9.15 5.19 6.28
N SER A 57 9.33 5.14 4.97
CA SER A 57 9.02 3.95 4.17
C SER A 57 9.89 2.77 4.57
N THR A 58 11.18 3.00 4.78
CA THR A 58 12.11 1.96 5.25
C THR A 58 11.69 1.44 6.62
N TRP A 59 11.29 2.33 7.52
CA TRP A 59 10.76 1.96 8.84
C TRP A 59 9.52 1.08 8.74
N SER A 60 8.58 1.47 7.87
CA SER A 60 7.35 0.70 7.64
C SER A 60 7.64 -0.68 7.08
N ARG A 61 8.62 -0.79 6.17
CA ARG A 61 9.06 -2.08 5.64
C ARG A 61 9.52 -3.01 6.74
N HIS A 62 10.36 -2.53 7.65
CA HIS A 62 10.83 -3.33 8.78
C HIS A 62 9.69 -3.70 9.73
N ARG A 63 8.75 -2.79 9.93
CA ARG A 63 7.64 -2.98 10.88
C ARG A 63 6.57 -3.93 10.33
N PHE A 64 6.20 -3.81 9.06
CA PHE A 64 5.05 -4.50 8.49
C PHE A 64 5.41 -5.60 7.49
N GLY A 65 6.64 -5.68 7.04
CA GLY A 65 7.05 -6.61 6.00
C GLY A 65 6.55 -6.27 4.61
N VAL A 66 6.07 -5.04 4.41
CA VAL A 66 5.52 -4.54 3.14
C VAL A 66 6.33 -3.32 2.72
N GLU A 67 6.89 -3.38 1.51
CA GLU A 67 7.62 -2.25 0.94
C GLU A 67 6.75 -1.55 -0.10
N ILE A 68 6.31 -0.33 0.19
CA ILE A 68 5.62 0.53 -0.76
C ILE A 68 6.43 1.81 -0.88
N HIS A 69 6.97 2.05 -2.08
CA HIS A 69 7.72 3.28 -2.30
C HIS A 69 6.77 4.48 -2.16
N PRO A 70 7.16 5.54 -1.44
CA PRO A 70 6.28 6.67 -1.21
C PRO A 70 5.89 7.43 -2.48
N GLY A 71 6.65 7.27 -3.57
CA GLY A 71 6.32 7.86 -4.86
C GLY A 71 5.22 7.14 -5.63
N ALA A 72 4.88 5.90 -5.25
CA ALA A 72 3.79 5.17 -5.90
C ALA A 72 2.47 5.92 -5.76
N THR A 73 1.60 5.80 -6.76
CA THR A 73 0.27 6.40 -6.74
C THR A 73 -0.76 5.30 -6.57
N ILE A 74 -1.48 5.31 -5.46
CA ILE A 74 -2.45 4.28 -5.12
C ILE A 74 -3.81 4.92 -4.91
N GLY A 75 -4.81 4.37 -5.59
CA GLY A 75 -6.19 4.82 -5.50
C GLY A 75 -6.87 4.43 -4.19
N ARG A 76 -8.19 4.51 -4.18
CA ARG A 76 -9.02 4.28 -3.00
C ARG A 76 -9.40 2.80 -2.87
N ARG A 77 -9.77 2.40 -1.66
CA ARG A 77 -10.25 1.05 -1.36
C ARG A 77 -9.25 -0.03 -1.78
N PHE A 78 -7.98 0.26 -1.51
CA PHE A 78 -6.89 -0.67 -1.75
C PHE A 78 -6.76 -1.62 -0.58
N VAL A 79 -6.67 -2.93 -0.86
CA VAL A 79 -6.57 -3.97 0.15
C VAL A 79 -5.29 -4.76 -0.03
N ILE A 80 -4.58 -4.97 1.05
CA ILE A 80 -3.46 -5.92 1.11
C ILE A 80 -3.88 -7.04 2.05
N ASP A 81 -3.91 -8.26 1.53
CA ASP A 81 -4.20 -9.46 2.31
C ASP A 81 -2.88 -10.15 2.67
N HIS A 82 -2.70 -10.44 3.95
CA HIS A 82 -1.46 -10.92 4.57
C HIS A 82 -0.33 -9.88 4.49
N GLY A 83 0.24 -9.64 3.34
CA GLY A 83 1.15 -8.53 3.06
C GLY A 83 2.63 -8.88 3.04
N MET A 84 3.08 -9.89 3.75
CA MET A 84 4.51 -10.19 3.87
C MET A 84 5.16 -10.35 2.49
N GLY A 85 6.27 -9.64 2.26
CA GLY A 85 7.05 -9.73 1.03
C GLY A 85 6.52 -8.94 -0.15
N ILE A 86 5.49 -8.11 0.02
CA ILE A 86 5.03 -7.22 -1.04
C ILE A 86 6.08 -6.14 -1.31
N VAL A 87 6.31 -5.88 -2.60
CA VAL A 87 7.17 -4.77 -3.05
C VAL A 87 6.41 -3.98 -4.12
N VAL A 88 6.23 -2.69 -3.87
CA VAL A 88 5.60 -1.76 -4.82
C VAL A 88 6.61 -0.64 -5.14
N GLY A 89 6.99 -0.54 -6.42
CA GLY A 89 8.02 0.39 -6.87
C GLY A 89 7.54 1.83 -7.03
N GLU A 90 8.51 2.72 -7.20
CA GLU A 90 8.31 4.17 -7.19
C GLU A 90 7.28 4.68 -8.20
N THR A 91 7.32 4.19 -9.43
CA THR A 91 6.46 4.69 -10.51
C THR A 91 5.21 3.85 -10.73
N THR A 92 4.91 2.94 -9.79
CA THR A 92 3.69 2.13 -9.83
C THR A 92 2.46 3.02 -9.72
N ILE A 93 1.45 2.70 -10.52
CA ILE A 93 0.12 3.32 -10.42
C ILE A 93 -0.87 2.20 -10.17
N ILE A 94 -1.64 2.32 -9.11
CA ILE A 94 -2.70 1.37 -8.75
C ILE A 94 -4.01 2.13 -8.74
N GLY A 95 -4.98 1.66 -9.51
CA GLY A 95 -6.31 2.26 -9.56
C GLY A 95 -7.12 2.01 -8.30
N ASP A 96 -8.42 2.29 -8.36
CA ASP A 96 -9.32 2.07 -7.24
C ASP A 96 -9.73 0.59 -7.15
N ASP A 97 -10.10 0.15 -5.95
CA ASP A 97 -10.68 -1.18 -5.71
C ASP A 97 -9.74 -2.33 -6.07
N CYS A 98 -8.45 -2.14 -5.91
CA CYS A 98 -7.44 -3.17 -6.17
C CYS A 98 -7.09 -3.95 -4.91
N GLN A 99 -6.58 -5.17 -5.10
CA GLN A 99 -6.14 -6.04 -4.01
C GLN A 99 -4.84 -6.73 -4.37
N LEU A 100 -3.90 -6.78 -3.42
CA LEU A 100 -2.66 -7.54 -3.53
C LEU A 100 -2.58 -8.57 -2.42
N TYR A 101 -2.01 -9.73 -2.73
CA TYR A 101 -1.67 -10.76 -1.75
C TYR A 101 -0.19 -10.70 -1.39
N GLN A 102 0.19 -11.48 -0.38
CA GLN A 102 1.59 -11.58 0.05
C GLN A 102 2.51 -11.97 -1.11
N GLY A 103 3.75 -11.51 -1.06
CA GLY A 103 4.78 -11.87 -2.02
C GLY A 103 4.66 -11.23 -3.39
N VAL A 104 3.64 -10.41 -3.63
CA VAL A 104 3.47 -9.73 -4.93
C VAL A 104 4.54 -8.65 -5.08
N THR A 105 5.19 -8.62 -6.24
CA THR A 105 6.16 -7.59 -6.59
C THR A 105 5.66 -6.82 -7.82
N LEU A 106 5.43 -5.53 -7.64
CA LEU A 106 5.20 -4.59 -8.73
C LEU A 106 6.51 -3.85 -8.97
N GLY A 107 7.40 -4.51 -9.69
CA GLY A 107 8.78 -4.09 -9.85
C GLY A 107 9.09 -3.58 -11.24
N GLY A 108 10.34 -3.17 -11.41
CA GLY A 108 10.89 -2.73 -12.69
C GLY A 108 12.23 -3.37 -12.94
N THR A 109 12.77 -3.19 -14.16
CA THR A 109 14.07 -3.75 -14.52
C THR A 109 15.25 -3.04 -13.84
N GLY A 110 15.00 -1.85 -13.28
CA GLY A 110 16.04 -1.05 -12.62
C GLY A 110 17.05 -0.39 -13.56
N LYS A 111 16.91 -0.55 -14.88
CA LYS A 111 17.89 -0.08 -15.85
C LYS A 111 17.59 1.29 -16.44
N GLN A 112 16.36 1.78 -16.27
CA GLN A 112 15.93 3.04 -16.86
C GLN A 112 15.22 3.90 -15.82
N GLY A 113 15.36 5.21 -15.94
CA GLY A 113 14.56 6.16 -15.18
C GLY A 113 13.16 6.29 -15.77
N GLY A 114 12.35 7.16 -15.20
CA GLY A 114 10.98 7.41 -15.64
C GLY A 114 10.02 6.29 -15.25
N LYS A 115 8.97 6.14 -16.03
CA LYS A 115 7.93 5.15 -15.77
C LYS A 115 8.44 3.74 -16.08
N ARG A 116 8.76 2.98 -15.04
CA ARG A 116 9.37 1.65 -15.15
C ARG A 116 8.66 0.57 -14.34
N HIS A 117 7.66 0.94 -13.56
CA HIS A 117 6.88 0.01 -12.76
C HIS A 117 5.46 -0.13 -13.36
N PRO A 118 4.77 -1.23 -13.08
CA PRO A 118 3.48 -1.50 -13.71
C PRO A 118 2.39 -0.53 -13.29
N THR A 119 1.35 -0.45 -14.14
CA THR A 119 0.10 0.24 -13.84
C THR A 119 -1.01 -0.78 -13.76
N LEU A 120 -1.74 -0.77 -12.65
CA LEU A 120 -2.94 -1.58 -12.48
C LEU A 120 -4.18 -0.71 -12.67
N GLY A 121 -5.10 -1.16 -13.51
CA GLY A 121 -6.40 -0.51 -13.63
C GLY A 121 -7.27 -0.71 -12.40
N ASN A 122 -8.51 -0.25 -12.43
CA ASN A 122 -9.44 -0.41 -11.33
C ASN A 122 -9.87 -1.87 -11.18
N GLY A 123 -10.08 -2.31 -9.95
CA GLY A 123 -10.62 -3.63 -9.67
C GLY A 123 -9.67 -4.79 -9.92
N VAL A 124 -8.36 -4.53 -10.05
CA VAL A 124 -7.37 -5.59 -10.33
C VAL A 124 -6.97 -6.29 -9.04
N VAL A 125 -6.94 -7.61 -9.09
CA VAL A 125 -6.46 -8.48 -8.00
C VAL A 125 -5.21 -9.20 -8.48
N VAL A 126 -4.13 -9.13 -7.70
CA VAL A 126 -2.86 -9.80 -8.02
C VAL A 126 -2.50 -10.73 -6.86
N GLY A 127 -2.28 -11.98 -7.21
CA GLY A 127 -1.89 -13.00 -6.25
C GLY A 127 -0.57 -13.66 -6.57
#